data_5ccdffdcdbff7a7b381064cb9b8fe4bd
#
_entry.id   5ccdffdcdbff7a7b381064cb9b8fe4bd
#
_cell.length_a   1.000
_cell.length_b   1.000
_cell.length_c   1.000
_cell.angle_alpha   90.00
_cell.angle_beta   90.00
_cell.angle_gamma   90.00
#
_symmetry.space_group_name_H-M   'P 1'
#
loop_
_entity.id
_entity.type
_entity.pdbx_description
1 polymer ?
#
loop_
_entity_poly.entity_id
_entity_poly.type
_entity_poly.pdbx_seq_one_letter_code
_entity_poly.pdbx_strand_id
1 'polypeptide(L)'
;MKNLKLIIILFLFFFVTSCSKSDEPVPKTTITSNLAISSITPSSGTKNTTVYLTGIDFSPNAISNIVTINGKICTVNIASATSLSITIPREAGSGAINVTVGGITVQSTIFEYIVTPSQVSTFAGSTQGYADGIGTAAKFAVPYGVAVDAEGNTYVADSYNHKIRKISPTGTVTTLAGSTQGFADGTGTSAQFNVPIGVAVDVAGNVYVADLANHKIRKISPTGMVTTLAGSTQGFADGPGTSAQFNNPFGIAVDASGNVYLADKDNQKIRKINTTGTVTTLAGSTFGYSDGLGTASQFSFPCGVAVDASGNVYVADTNNNKIRKISPTGAVSTLAGSTQGFADGNGTVAQFQAPFGLSVDVSGNIYVADTGNYKIRKVNTTGLVTTLAGSTGGFADGLHSSAKFGQVTSVAVDIFENVYAGDTSYEKIRKITQD
;
A
#
# COMPACT_ATOMS: atom_id res chain seq x y z
N MET A 1 -42.40 21.05 45.88
CA MET A 1 -42.74 22.50 45.95
C MET A 1 -41.87 23.25 44.96
N LYS A 2 -42.55 23.97 44.02
CA LYS A 2 -42.05 25.10 43.22
C LYS A 2 -41.00 24.78 42.11
N ASN A 3 -41.13 25.23 40.89
CA ASN A 3 -42.21 25.84 40.05
C ASN A 3 -41.81 25.63 38.61
N LEU A 4 -42.72 25.07 37.83
CA LEU A 4 -42.66 24.98 36.36
C LEU A 4 -43.04 26.37 35.81
N LYS A 5 -42.17 27.03 35.05
CA LYS A 5 -42.52 28.23 34.27
C LYS A 5 -42.74 27.85 32.83
N LEU A 6 -44.01 27.85 32.46
CA LEU A 6 -44.55 27.74 31.11
C LEU A 6 -44.33 29.09 30.39
N ILE A 7 -43.58 29.09 29.29
CA ILE A 7 -43.47 30.26 28.39
C ILE A 7 -44.43 30.01 27.25
N ILE A 8 -45.50 30.80 27.19
CA ILE A 8 -46.47 30.85 26.09
C ILE A 8 -45.90 31.82 25.06
N ILE A 9 -45.60 31.30 23.85
CA ILE A 9 -45.26 32.13 22.69
C ILE A 9 -46.53 32.39 21.90
N LEU A 10 -46.94 33.66 21.89
CA LEU A 10 -48.11 34.19 21.18
C LEU A 10 -47.75 34.30 19.67
N PHE A 11 -48.42 33.50 18.81
CA PHE A 11 -48.36 33.65 17.35
C PHE A 11 -49.26 34.77 16.92
N LEU A 12 -48.70 35.86 16.44
CA LEU A 12 -49.42 36.97 15.79
C LEU A 12 -49.64 36.62 14.32
N PHE A 13 -50.87 36.33 13.91
CA PHE A 13 -51.23 36.16 12.50
C PHE A 13 -51.36 37.54 11.86
N PHE A 14 -50.43 37.86 10.95
CA PHE A 14 -50.67 38.96 9.99
C PHE A 14 -51.33 38.39 8.74
N PHE A 15 -52.60 38.77 8.48
CA PHE A 15 -53.21 38.61 7.18
C PHE A 15 -52.63 39.63 6.20
N VAL A 16 -51.83 39.18 5.26
CA VAL A 16 -51.45 39.99 4.09
C VAL A 16 -52.35 39.56 2.92
N THR A 17 -53.19 40.46 2.46
CA THR A 17 -54.03 40.30 1.29
C THR A 17 -53.14 40.12 0.06
N SER A 18 -53.24 38.97 -0.58
CA SER A 18 -52.57 38.60 -1.82
C SER A 18 -53.13 39.41 -3.00
N CYS A 19 -52.24 40.17 -3.62
CA CYS A 19 -52.45 40.68 -4.96
C CYS A 19 -51.95 39.60 -5.95
N SER A 20 -52.85 38.99 -6.70
CA SER A 20 -52.53 38.00 -7.73
C SER A 20 -51.75 38.64 -8.86
N LYS A 21 -50.43 38.43 -8.92
CA LYS A 21 -49.67 38.54 -10.17
C LYS A 21 -49.72 37.19 -10.85
N SER A 22 -50.18 37.21 -12.09
CA SER A 22 -50.11 36.08 -13.02
C SER A 22 -48.65 35.57 -13.08
N ASP A 23 -48.41 34.38 -12.57
CA ASP A 23 -47.16 33.65 -12.83
C ASP A 23 -47.13 33.28 -14.32
N GLU A 24 -46.51 34.10 -15.14
CA GLU A 24 -46.01 33.62 -16.42
C GLU A 24 -44.95 32.55 -16.14
N PRO A 25 -45.00 31.36 -16.76
CA PRO A 25 -43.99 30.35 -16.59
C PRO A 25 -42.69 30.93 -17.11
N VAL A 26 -41.69 31.08 -16.24
CA VAL A 26 -40.30 31.39 -16.60
C VAL A 26 -39.93 30.41 -17.72
N PRO A 27 -39.53 30.85 -18.91
CA PRO A 27 -39.15 29.95 -19.99
C PRO A 27 -37.99 29.11 -19.50
N LYS A 28 -38.22 27.80 -19.39
CA LYS A 28 -37.20 26.80 -19.12
C LYS A 28 -36.22 26.85 -20.28
N THR A 29 -35.16 27.63 -20.14
CA THR A 29 -34.09 27.69 -21.14
C THR A 29 -33.54 26.28 -21.23
N THR A 30 -33.98 25.54 -22.22
CA THR A 30 -33.35 24.27 -22.58
C THR A 30 -31.97 24.64 -23.09
N ILE A 31 -30.94 24.50 -22.24
CA ILE A 31 -29.56 24.61 -22.69
C ILE A 31 -29.36 23.39 -23.60
N THR A 32 -29.49 23.59 -24.89
CA THR A 32 -29.10 22.59 -25.89
C THR A 32 -27.58 22.61 -25.91
N SER A 33 -26.95 21.76 -25.10
CA SER A 33 -25.52 21.52 -25.21
C SER A 33 -25.27 20.75 -26.50
N ASN A 34 -24.38 21.26 -27.35
CA ASN A 34 -23.89 20.57 -28.54
C ASN A 34 -22.70 19.67 -28.22
N LEU A 35 -22.54 19.30 -26.94
CA LEU A 35 -21.44 18.43 -26.50
C LEU A 35 -21.28 17.25 -27.45
N ALA A 36 -20.11 17.10 -28.06
CA ALA A 36 -19.80 16.00 -28.96
C ALA A 36 -18.31 15.70 -29.01
N ILE A 37 -17.97 14.43 -29.25
CA ILE A 37 -16.61 13.99 -29.54
C ILE A 37 -16.53 13.69 -31.05
N SER A 38 -15.60 14.34 -31.73
CA SER A 38 -15.38 14.16 -33.19
C SER A 38 -14.33 13.06 -33.45
N SER A 39 -13.28 12.99 -32.62
CA SER A 39 -12.20 12.01 -32.78
C SER A 39 -11.45 11.78 -31.50
N ILE A 40 -10.73 10.65 -31.46
CA ILE A 40 -9.73 10.30 -30.43
C ILE A 40 -8.41 9.93 -31.11
N THR A 41 -7.29 10.35 -30.53
CA THR A 41 -5.95 10.04 -31.07
C THR A 41 -4.96 9.89 -29.93
N PRO A 42 -4.21 8.77 -29.81
CA PRO A 42 -4.38 7.54 -30.61
C PRO A 42 -5.70 6.80 -30.30
N SER A 43 -6.12 5.90 -31.18
CA SER A 43 -7.30 5.05 -31.01
C SER A 43 -6.99 3.74 -30.26
N SER A 44 -5.72 3.49 -29.94
CA SER A 44 -5.28 2.32 -29.15
C SER A 44 -4.08 2.66 -28.28
N GLY A 45 -3.88 1.88 -27.23
CA GLY A 45 -2.73 2.05 -26.36
C GLY A 45 -2.86 1.25 -25.07
N THR A 46 -1.82 1.34 -24.25
CA THR A 46 -1.72 0.69 -22.94
C THR A 46 -2.19 1.65 -21.84
N LYS A 47 -2.11 1.21 -20.57
CA LYS A 47 -2.20 2.13 -19.43
C LYS A 47 -1.24 3.32 -19.61
N ASN A 48 -1.58 4.45 -19.02
CA ASN A 48 -0.83 5.71 -19.08
C ASN A 48 -0.69 6.31 -20.50
N THR A 49 -1.31 5.71 -21.52
CA THR A 49 -1.41 6.33 -22.85
C THR A 49 -2.15 7.66 -22.73
N THR A 50 -1.52 8.73 -23.21
CA THR A 50 -2.21 10.02 -23.36
C THR A 50 -3.04 9.99 -24.64
N VAL A 51 -4.35 10.21 -24.50
CA VAL A 51 -5.28 10.29 -25.62
C VAL A 51 -5.81 11.72 -25.72
N TYR A 52 -5.82 12.25 -26.94
CA TYR A 52 -6.40 13.53 -27.27
C TYR A 52 -7.80 13.32 -27.84
N LEU A 53 -8.80 13.94 -27.22
CA LEU A 53 -10.16 13.99 -27.73
C LEU A 53 -10.37 15.35 -28.40
N THR A 54 -10.87 15.35 -29.63
CA THR A 54 -11.32 16.55 -30.31
C THR A 54 -12.85 16.57 -30.33
N GLY A 55 -13.45 17.72 -30.11
CA GLY A 55 -14.90 17.82 -30.00
C GLY A 55 -15.38 19.25 -29.87
N ILE A 56 -16.57 19.43 -29.32
CA ILE A 56 -17.18 20.72 -29.02
C ILE A 56 -17.88 20.69 -27.68
N ASP A 57 -17.99 21.88 -27.06
CA ASP A 57 -18.66 22.14 -25.76
C ASP A 57 -18.06 21.37 -24.57
N PHE A 58 -16.77 21.00 -24.62
CA PHE A 58 -16.07 20.56 -23.43
C PHE A 58 -15.90 21.73 -22.46
N SER A 59 -15.80 21.42 -21.17
CA SER A 59 -15.46 22.45 -20.17
C SER A 59 -13.97 22.84 -20.28
N PRO A 60 -13.62 24.13 -20.32
CA PRO A 60 -12.23 24.57 -20.23
C PRO A 60 -11.59 24.23 -18.88
N ASN A 61 -12.42 23.98 -17.85
CA ASN A 61 -11.95 23.51 -16.55
C ASN A 61 -11.85 21.98 -16.55
N ALA A 62 -10.65 21.45 -16.39
CA ALA A 62 -10.36 20.02 -16.45
C ALA A 62 -11.25 19.17 -15.50
N ILE A 63 -11.44 19.64 -14.26
CA ILE A 63 -12.22 18.91 -13.23
C ILE A 63 -13.73 18.87 -13.52
N SER A 64 -14.22 19.72 -14.41
CA SER A 64 -15.63 19.75 -14.82
C SER A 64 -15.94 18.78 -15.97
N ASN A 65 -14.93 18.12 -16.54
CA ASN A 65 -15.08 17.04 -17.49
C ASN A 65 -14.89 15.70 -16.74
N ILE A 66 -15.97 14.96 -16.54
CA ILE A 66 -15.87 13.58 -16.00
C ILE A 66 -15.65 12.65 -17.19
N VAL A 67 -14.44 12.08 -17.28
CA VAL A 67 -14.08 11.20 -18.39
C VAL A 67 -13.91 9.78 -17.88
N THR A 68 -14.56 8.81 -18.52
CA THR A 68 -14.48 7.40 -18.11
C THR A 68 -14.35 6.47 -19.33
N ILE A 69 -13.73 5.31 -19.12
CA ILE A 69 -13.77 4.16 -20.04
C ILE A 69 -14.14 2.92 -19.23
N ASN A 70 -15.20 2.20 -19.64
CA ASN A 70 -15.74 1.05 -18.91
C ASN A 70 -15.98 1.32 -17.42
N GLY A 71 -16.39 2.55 -17.07
CA GLY A 71 -16.63 3.00 -15.69
C GLY A 71 -15.37 3.41 -14.91
N LYS A 72 -14.17 3.20 -15.44
CA LYS A 72 -12.92 3.69 -14.84
C LYS A 72 -12.65 5.13 -15.21
N ILE A 73 -12.27 5.94 -14.22
CA ILE A 73 -12.03 7.38 -14.40
C ILE A 73 -10.69 7.60 -15.12
N CYS A 74 -10.70 8.36 -16.20
CA CYS A 74 -9.51 8.87 -16.87
C CYS A 74 -9.09 10.21 -16.26
N THR A 75 -7.81 10.43 -16.04
CA THR A 75 -7.30 11.73 -15.63
C THR A 75 -7.36 12.71 -16.80
N VAL A 76 -7.99 13.87 -16.61
CA VAL A 76 -7.96 14.96 -17.58
C VAL A 76 -6.75 15.84 -17.29
N ASN A 77 -5.77 15.85 -18.20
CA ASN A 77 -4.52 16.58 -18.04
C ASN A 77 -4.66 18.05 -18.50
N ILE A 78 -5.29 18.25 -19.65
CA ILE A 78 -5.50 19.57 -20.27
C ILE A 78 -6.93 19.60 -20.83
N ALA A 79 -7.60 20.73 -20.69
CA ALA A 79 -8.94 20.93 -21.22
C ALA A 79 -9.08 22.29 -21.92
N SER A 80 -9.82 22.29 -23.02
CA SER A 80 -10.32 23.47 -23.72
C SER A 80 -11.76 23.18 -24.22
N ALA A 81 -12.46 24.15 -24.78
CA ALA A 81 -13.81 23.94 -25.31
C ALA A 81 -13.86 22.92 -26.47
N THR A 82 -12.74 22.67 -27.15
CA THR A 82 -12.67 21.81 -28.33
C THR A 82 -11.71 20.62 -28.22
N SER A 83 -10.98 20.52 -27.13
CA SER A 83 -9.97 19.44 -26.95
C SER A 83 -9.81 19.07 -25.48
N LEU A 84 -9.69 17.77 -25.23
CA LEU A 84 -9.25 17.22 -23.95
C LEU A 84 -8.01 16.35 -24.19
N SER A 85 -7.03 16.47 -23.30
CA SER A 85 -5.93 15.51 -23.17
C SER A 85 -6.18 14.67 -21.91
N ILE A 86 -6.30 13.37 -22.07
CA ILE A 86 -6.60 12.44 -20.97
C ILE A 86 -5.55 11.34 -20.88
N THR A 87 -5.40 10.77 -19.69
CA THR A 87 -4.57 9.58 -19.44
C THR A 87 -5.46 8.36 -19.24
N ILE A 88 -5.23 7.31 -20.00
CA ILE A 88 -5.93 6.03 -19.89
C ILE A 88 -5.54 5.35 -18.58
N PRO A 89 -6.50 4.98 -17.73
CA PRO A 89 -6.23 4.27 -16.49
C PRO A 89 -5.82 2.83 -16.74
N ARG A 90 -5.20 2.24 -15.74
CA ARG A 90 -4.88 0.81 -15.72
C ARG A 90 -6.13 -0.06 -15.79
N GLU A 91 -6.01 -1.23 -16.43
CA GLU A 91 -7.12 -2.20 -16.59
C GLU A 91 -8.40 -1.56 -17.14
N ALA A 92 -8.26 -0.54 -17.98
CA ALA A 92 -9.41 0.17 -18.54
C ALA A 92 -10.27 -0.73 -19.43
N GLY A 93 -9.65 -1.72 -20.07
CA GLY A 93 -10.28 -2.52 -21.10
C GLY A 93 -10.64 -1.71 -22.36
N SER A 94 -10.84 -2.40 -23.48
CA SER A 94 -11.29 -1.76 -24.71
C SER A 94 -12.75 -1.29 -24.59
N GLY A 95 -13.02 -0.06 -25.00
CA GLY A 95 -14.37 0.53 -24.89
C GLY A 95 -14.44 1.96 -25.39
N ALA A 96 -15.64 2.50 -25.50
CA ALA A 96 -15.84 3.92 -25.80
C ALA A 96 -15.42 4.78 -24.59
N ILE A 97 -14.79 5.91 -24.87
CA ILE A 97 -14.48 6.91 -23.85
C ILE A 97 -15.72 7.80 -23.71
N ASN A 98 -16.25 7.88 -22.48
CA ASN A 98 -17.39 8.71 -22.14
C ASN A 98 -16.88 10.04 -21.59
N VAL A 99 -17.43 11.15 -22.06
CA VAL A 99 -17.20 12.50 -21.51
C VAL A 99 -18.53 13.05 -21.01
N THR A 100 -18.57 13.42 -19.74
CA THR A 100 -19.75 14.04 -19.10
C THR A 100 -19.43 15.47 -18.70
N VAL A 101 -20.23 16.42 -19.18
CA VAL A 101 -20.15 17.85 -18.85
C VAL A 101 -21.55 18.34 -18.48
N GLY A 102 -21.73 18.94 -17.32
CA GLY A 102 -23.04 19.48 -16.89
C GLY A 102 -24.15 18.41 -16.84
N GLY A 103 -23.81 17.15 -16.62
CA GLY A 103 -24.78 16.03 -16.59
C GLY A 103 -25.10 15.41 -17.95
N ILE A 104 -24.58 15.96 -19.06
CA ILE A 104 -24.73 15.40 -20.41
C ILE A 104 -23.52 14.53 -20.72
N THR A 105 -23.76 13.31 -21.21
CA THR A 105 -22.70 12.34 -21.54
C THR A 105 -22.70 12.05 -23.04
N VAL A 106 -21.49 12.07 -23.62
CA VAL A 106 -21.24 11.65 -25.02
C VAL A 106 -20.16 10.58 -25.05
N GLN A 107 -20.14 9.80 -26.13
CA GLN A 107 -19.23 8.68 -26.31
C GLN A 107 -18.36 8.88 -27.56
N SER A 108 -17.10 8.45 -27.46
CA SER A 108 -16.18 8.33 -28.58
C SER A 108 -16.43 7.06 -29.39
N THR A 109 -15.66 6.88 -30.46
CA THR A 109 -15.36 5.55 -31.02
C THR A 109 -14.65 4.71 -29.99
N ILE A 110 -14.59 3.39 -30.21
CA ILE A 110 -13.90 2.46 -29.32
C ILE A 110 -12.39 2.80 -29.29
N PHE A 111 -11.87 2.95 -28.07
CA PHE A 111 -10.42 2.90 -27.79
C PHE A 111 -10.02 1.45 -27.56
N GLU A 112 -9.04 0.96 -28.30
CA GLU A 112 -8.50 -0.40 -28.15
C GLU A 112 -7.43 -0.40 -27.03
N TYR A 113 -7.78 -0.99 -25.89
CA TYR A 113 -6.85 -1.12 -24.77
C TYR A 113 -5.93 -2.33 -24.98
N ILE A 114 -4.63 -2.07 -25.02
CA ILE A 114 -3.60 -3.10 -25.20
C ILE A 114 -3.09 -3.49 -23.81
N VAL A 115 -3.44 -4.68 -23.35
CA VAL A 115 -2.94 -5.23 -22.09
C VAL A 115 -1.45 -5.55 -22.23
N THR A 116 -0.64 -4.98 -21.35
CA THR A 116 0.78 -5.32 -21.27
C THR A 116 0.96 -6.39 -20.17
N PRO A 117 1.48 -7.57 -20.50
CA PRO A 117 1.71 -8.60 -19.50
C PRO A 117 2.65 -8.10 -18.40
N SER A 118 2.31 -8.39 -17.15
CA SER A 118 3.18 -8.06 -16.01
C SER A 118 4.58 -8.65 -16.20
N GLN A 119 5.59 -7.82 -15.94
CA GLN A 119 7.01 -8.15 -16.12
C GLN A 119 7.72 -8.12 -14.77
N VAL A 120 8.58 -9.09 -14.54
CA VAL A 120 9.52 -9.12 -13.43
C VAL A 120 10.90 -8.79 -13.94
N SER A 121 11.56 -7.83 -13.30
CA SER A 121 12.93 -7.44 -13.62
C SER A 121 13.76 -7.29 -12.35
N THR A 122 15.06 -7.42 -12.47
CA THR A 122 16.00 -7.08 -11.40
C THR A 122 16.12 -5.56 -11.33
N PHE A 123 15.64 -4.97 -10.23
CA PHE A 123 15.70 -3.53 -9.99
C PHE A 123 17.07 -3.10 -9.45
N ALA A 124 17.61 -3.85 -8.48
CA ALA A 124 18.95 -3.63 -7.94
C ALA A 124 19.50 -4.91 -7.31
N GLY A 125 20.83 -4.95 -7.18
CA GLY A 125 21.55 -6.06 -6.55
C GLY A 125 22.11 -7.07 -7.54
N SER A 126 23.16 -7.74 -7.12
CA SER A 126 23.86 -8.76 -7.93
C SER A 126 24.24 -9.98 -7.09
N THR A 127 25.49 -10.07 -6.65
CA THR A 127 26.00 -11.12 -5.75
C THR A 127 26.02 -10.61 -4.33
N GLN A 128 26.11 -11.52 -3.36
CA GLN A 128 26.25 -11.18 -1.95
C GLN A 128 27.43 -10.23 -1.72
N GLY A 129 27.22 -9.22 -0.86
CA GLY A 129 28.25 -8.27 -0.48
C GLY A 129 27.68 -6.90 -0.14
N TYR A 130 28.57 -5.92 -0.11
CA TYR A 130 28.21 -4.52 0.12
C TYR A 130 28.82 -3.64 -0.94
N ALA A 131 27.98 -2.98 -1.70
CA ALA A 131 28.36 -1.91 -2.63
C ALA A 131 27.16 -1.00 -2.90
N ASP A 132 27.39 0.31 -2.92
CA ASP A 132 26.51 1.29 -3.53
C ASP A 132 26.71 1.29 -5.05
N GLY A 133 25.73 1.78 -5.80
CA GLY A 133 25.83 1.81 -7.27
C GLY A 133 24.49 1.78 -7.96
N ILE A 134 24.46 1.75 -9.28
CA ILE A 134 23.23 1.76 -10.09
C ILE A 134 22.84 0.31 -10.44
N GLY A 135 21.61 -0.06 -10.14
CA GLY A 135 21.03 -1.33 -10.52
C GLY A 135 21.88 -2.52 -10.04
N THR A 136 22.37 -3.33 -10.97
CA THR A 136 23.16 -4.53 -10.68
C THR A 136 24.63 -4.24 -10.29
N ALA A 137 25.09 -3.00 -10.32
CA ALA A 137 26.37 -2.62 -9.74
C ALA A 137 26.33 -2.62 -8.20
N ALA A 138 25.16 -2.45 -7.61
CA ALA A 138 24.97 -2.55 -6.18
C ALA A 138 25.06 -4.01 -5.69
N LYS A 139 25.42 -4.16 -4.40
CA LYS A 139 25.43 -5.46 -3.72
C LYS A 139 24.71 -5.36 -2.39
N PHE A 140 24.03 -6.41 -2.03
CA PHE A 140 23.35 -6.60 -0.75
C PHE A 140 23.82 -7.90 -0.07
N ALA A 141 23.56 -8.02 1.21
CA ALA A 141 23.69 -9.27 1.96
C ALA A 141 22.40 -9.53 2.72
N VAL A 142 21.61 -10.46 2.21
CA VAL A 142 20.30 -10.82 2.73
C VAL A 142 19.36 -9.59 2.79
N PRO A 143 18.99 -8.98 1.63
CA PRO A 143 18.05 -7.88 1.58
C PRO A 143 16.65 -8.37 2.00
N TYR A 144 16.23 -8.03 3.21
CA TYR A 144 15.07 -8.67 3.83
C TYR A 144 13.79 -7.84 3.65
N GLY A 145 13.67 -6.73 4.34
CA GLY A 145 12.50 -5.84 4.29
C GLY A 145 12.63 -4.80 3.17
N VAL A 146 11.51 -4.50 2.54
CA VAL A 146 11.40 -3.49 1.49
C VAL A 146 10.21 -2.58 1.77
N ALA A 147 10.39 -1.27 1.61
CA ALA A 147 9.32 -0.26 1.63
C ALA A 147 9.51 0.73 0.48
N VAL A 148 8.46 1.38 0.03
CA VAL A 148 8.51 2.38 -1.05
C VAL A 148 7.73 3.62 -0.62
N ASP A 149 8.30 4.82 -0.88
CA ASP A 149 7.62 6.09 -0.63
C ASP A 149 6.81 6.57 -1.85
N ALA A 150 6.10 7.68 -1.68
CA ALA A 150 5.27 8.25 -2.75
C ALA A 150 6.08 8.78 -3.95
N GLU A 151 7.34 9.13 -3.75
CA GLU A 151 8.28 9.55 -4.80
C GLU A 151 8.90 8.35 -5.54
N GLY A 152 8.62 7.11 -5.11
CA GLY A 152 9.13 5.87 -5.69
C GLY A 152 10.53 5.49 -5.19
N ASN A 153 11.06 6.13 -4.14
CA ASN A 153 12.28 5.64 -3.51
C ASN A 153 11.98 4.36 -2.73
N THR A 154 12.83 3.37 -2.91
CA THR A 154 12.70 2.08 -2.22
C THR A 154 13.73 2.00 -1.09
N TYR A 155 13.27 1.63 0.10
CA TYR A 155 14.10 1.45 1.29
C TYR A 155 14.26 -0.05 1.56
N VAL A 156 15.49 -0.48 1.84
CA VAL A 156 15.83 -1.89 1.99
C VAL A 156 16.59 -2.11 3.30
N ALA A 157 16.11 -3.06 4.08
CA ALA A 157 16.90 -3.62 5.18
C ALA A 157 17.95 -4.59 4.60
N ASP A 158 19.19 -4.14 4.51
CA ASP A 158 20.35 -4.91 4.07
C ASP A 158 20.93 -5.64 5.29
N SER A 159 20.22 -6.71 5.71
CA SER A 159 20.22 -7.25 7.07
C SER A 159 21.58 -7.69 7.54
N TYR A 160 22.34 -8.42 6.72
CA TYR A 160 23.67 -8.93 7.10
C TYR A 160 24.79 -7.90 6.86
N ASN A 161 24.50 -6.81 6.17
CA ASN A 161 25.37 -5.63 6.13
C ASN A 161 25.06 -4.65 7.29
N HIS A 162 24.03 -4.93 8.10
CA HIS A 162 23.61 -4.07 9.22
C HIS A 162 23.32 -2.63 8.80
N LYS A 163 22.68 -2.46 7.62
CA LYS A 163 22.43 -1.16 6.97
C LYS A 163 21.01 -1.04 6.49
N ILE A 164 20.58 0.21 6.38
CA ILE A 164 19.38 0.57 5.62
C ILE A 164 19.84 1.28 4.35
N ARG A 165 19.41 0.73 3.21
CA ARG A 165 19.78 1.23 1.89
C ARG A 165 18.58 1.97 1.28
N LYS A 166 18.85 3.00 0.49
CA LYS A 166 17.87 3.72 -0.32
C LYS A 166 18.17 3.51 -1.79
N ILE A 167 17.14 3.17 -2.57
CA ILE A 167 17.20 3.02 -4.04
C ILE A 167 16.31 4.11 -4.62
N SER A 168 16.87 4.98 -5.46
CA SER A 168 16.08 5.98 -6.19
C SER A 168 15.17 5.33 -7.24
N PRO A 169 14.14 6.03 -7.76
CA PRO A 169 13.30 5.51 -8.85
C PRO A 169 14.08 5.09 -10.09
N THR A 170 15.29 5.64 -10.30
CA THR A 170 16.19 5.30 -11.40
C THR A 170 17.15 4.14 -11.08
N GLY A 171 17.03 3.52 -9.90
CA GLY A 171 17.82 2.35 -9.51
C GLY A 171 19.17 2.68 -8.86
N THR A 172 19.44 3.94 -8.48
CA THR A 172 20.69 4.28 -7.77
C THR A 172 20.54 3.89 -6.29
N VAL A 173 21.42 2.99 -5.84
CA VAL A 173 21.48 2.50 -4.45
C VAL A 173 22.51 3.29 -3.67
N THR A 174 22.10 3.78 -2.50
CA THR A 174 22.96 4.47 -1.53
C THR A 174 22.70 3.93 -0.12
N THR A 175 23.70 4.06 0.76
CA THR A 175 23.54 3.76 2.18
C THR A 175 22.88 4.94 2.89
N LEU A 176 21.66 4.72 3.43
CA LEU A 176 20.95 5.74 4.21
C LEU A 176 21.48 5.81 5.65
N ALA A 177 21.64 4.66 6.31
CA ALA A 177 22.11 4.58 7.68
C ALA A 177 22.68 3.18 8.00
N GLY A 178 23.50 3.13 9.06
CA GLY A 178 24.09 1.89 9.53
C GLY A 178 25.54 1.71 9.11
N SER A 179 26.30 1.00 9.93
CA SER A 179 27.72 0.73 9.71
C SER A 179 28.03 -0.73 9.97
N THR A 180 28.65 -1.04 11.11
CA THR A 180 28.93 -2.39 11.58
C THR A 180 27.79 -2.90 12.48
N GLN A 181 27.76 -4.20 12.75
CA GLN A 181 26.86 -4.80 13.72
C GLN A 181 26.99 -4.11 15.08
N GLY A 182 25.85 -3.73 15.68
CA GLY A 182 25.84 -3.13 17.00
C GLY A 182 24.54 -2.40 17.30
N PHE A 183 24.62 -1.54 18.32
CA PHE A 183 23.54 -0.65 18.70
C PHE A 183 24.10 0.75 18.99
N ALA A 184 23.79 1.69 18.13
CA ALA A 184 24.07 3.12 18.34
C ALA A 184 23.02 3.96 17.60
N ASP A 185 22.55 5.04 18.25
CA ASP A 185 21.86 6.12 17.60
C ASP A 185 22.91 7.07 16.96
N GLY A 186 22.52 7.86 15.98
CA GLY A 186 23.43 8.79 15.30
C GLY A 186 23.02 9.06 13.86
N THR A 187 23.79 9.86 13.14
CA THR A 187 23.47 10.26 11.77
C THR A 187 24.17 9.36 10.75
N GLY A 188 23.39 8.82 9.82
CA GLY A 188 23.91 8.02 8.72
C GLY A 188 24.73 6.83 9.19
N THR A 189 26.00 6.77 8.77
CA THR A 189 26.92 5.68 9.12
C THR A 189 27.47 5.72 10.53
N SER A 190 27.16 6.76 11.34
CA SER A 190 27.45 6.75 12.78
C SER A 190 26.48 5.86 13.56
N ALA A 191 25.32 5.55 13.00
CA ALA A 191 24.37 4.63 13.60
C ALA A 191 24.82 3.17 13.42
N GLN A 192 24.34 2.30 14.31
CA GLN A 192 24.52 0.85 14.20
C GLN A 192 23.20 0.13 14.37
N PHE A 193 23.04 -0.94 13.62
CA PHE A 193 21.93 -1.89 13.71
C PHE A 193 22.46 -3.29 13.93
N ASN A 194 21.58 -4.19 14.37
CA ASN A 194 21.91 -5.61 14.50
C ASN A 194 20.83 -6.45 13.83
N VAL A 195 21.10 -6.87 12.60
CA VAL A 195 20.18 -7.61 11.73
C VAL A 195 18.84 -6.87 11.59
N PRO A 196 18.81 -5.65 10.99
CA PRO A 196 17.55 -4.97 10.70
C PRO A 196 16.76 -5.79 9.70
N ILE A 197 15.45 -5.97 9.94
CA ILE A 197 14.59 -6.84 9.12
C ILE A 197 13.47 -6.04 8.45
N GLY A 198 12.51 -5.54 9.21
CA GLY A 198 11.38 -4.80 8.69
C GLY A 198 11.72 -3.33 8.47
N VAL A 199 11.21 -2.76 7.38
CA VAL A 199 11.25 -1.32 7.12
C VAL A 199 9.88 -0.82 6.70
N ALA A 200 9.55 0.40 7.10
CA ALA A 200 8.37 1.15 6.66
C ALA A 200 8.74 2.62 6.51
N VAL A 201 8.02 3.36 5.66
CA VAL A 201 8.25 4.79 5.44
C VAL A 201 6.94 5.55 5.56
N ASP A 202 6.94 6.67 6.29
CA ASP A 202 5.77 7.55 6.41
C ASP A 202 5.76 8.64 5.32
N VAL A 203 4.65 9.36 5.23
CA VAL A 203 4.46 10.45 4.25
C VAL A 203 5.43 11.62 4.42
N ALA A 204 6.08 11.75 5.58
CA ALA A 204 7.10 12.75 5.84
C ALA A 204 8.52 12.25 5.49
N GLY A 205 8.66 11.01 4.99
CA GLY A 205 9.93 10.38 4.63
C GLY A 205 10.72 9.85 5.83
N ASN A 206 10.12 9.70 7.03
CA ASN A 206 10.78 8.98 8.11
C ASN A 206 10.71 7.49 7.84
N VAL A 207 11.85 6.80 8.05
CA VAL A 207 11.94 5.35 7.90
C VAL A 207 11.95 4.70 9.27
N TYR A 208 11.06 3.74 9.46
CA TYR A 208 10.95 2.93 10.67
C TYR A 208 11.57 1.57 10.43
N VAL A 209 12.35 1.09 11.37
CA VAL A 209 13.16 -0.13 11.25
C VAL A 209 12.92 -1.06 12.44
N ALA A 210 12.58 -2.29 12.15
CA ALA A 210 12.64 -3.38 13.16
C ALA A 210 14.08 -3.86 13.25
N ASP A 211 14.78 -3.42 14.29
CA ASP A 211 16.17 -3.76 14.60
C ASP A 211 16.18 -5.07 15.42
N LEU A 212 15.99 -6.18 14.70
CA LEU A 212 15.55 -7.47 15.22
C LEU A 212 16.38 -7.95 16.41
N ALA A 213 17.69 -8.09 16.22
CA ALA A 213 18.58 -8.66 17.24
C ALA A 213 18.92 -7.66 18.37
N ASN A 214 18.55 -6.39 18.21
CA ASN A 214 18.56 -5.39 19.29
C ASN A 214 17.20 -5.31 20.03
N HIS A 215 16.17 -6.02 19.57
CA HIS A 215 14.82 -5.97 20.13
C HIS A 215 14.25 -4.56 20.22
N LYS A 216 14.49 -3.73 19.19
CA LYS A 216 14.14 -2.31 19.16
C LYS A 216 13.46 -1.93 17.86
N ILE A 217 12.68 -0.85 17.94
CA ILE A 217 12.18 -0.13 16.79
C ILE A 217 12.95 1.19 16.70
N ARG A 218 13.58 1.39 15.54
CA ARG A 218 14.38 2.58 15.27
C ARG A 218 13.66 3.48 14.27
N LYS A 219 13.87 4.79 14.38
CA LYS A 219 13.37 5.79 13.44
C LYS A 219 14.54 6.52 12.81
N ILE A 220 14.53 6.64 11.48
CA ILE A 220 15.50 7.40 10.68
C ILE A 220 14.74 8.60 10.11
N SER A 221 15.17 9.83 10.42
CA SER A 221 14.59 11.04 9.82
C SER A 221 14.99 11.17 8.34
N PRO A 222 14.33 12.04 7.55
CA PRO A 222 14.75 12.34 6.17
C PRO A 222 16.19 12.86 6.06
N THR A 223 16.76 13.42 7.13
CA THR A 223 18.15 13.88 7.21
C THR A 223 19.14 12.79 7.62
N GLY A 224 18.65 11.53 7.80
CA GLY A 224 19.48 10.39 8.16
C GLY A 224 19.76 10.24 9.66
N MET A 225 19.14 11.04 10.55
CA MET A 225 19.27 10.88 12.00
C MET A 225 18.52 9.62 12.46
N VAL A 226 19.22 8.68 13.06
CA VAL A 226 18.67 7.46 13.67
C VAL A 226 18.47 7.66 15.16
N THR A 227 17.26 7.35 15.63
CA THR A 227 16.90 7.37 17.05
C THR A 227 16.15 6.08 17.41
N THR A 228 16.22 5.70 18.68
CA THR A 228 15.42 4.59 19.21
C THR A 228 14.01 5.08 19.53
N LEU A 229 13.00 4.56 18.82
CA LEU A 229 11.61 4.90 19.05
C LEU A 229 11.01 4.10 20.21
N ALA A 230 11.26 2.79 20.26
CA ALA A 230 10.76 1.89 21.31
C ALA A 230 11.63 0.64 21.42
N GLY A 231 11.49 -0.04 22.57
CA GLY A 231 12.17 -1.28 22.86
C GLY A 231 13.36 -1.10 23.79
N SER A 232 13.56 -2.06 24.69
CA SER A 232 14.68 -2.12 25.63
C SER A 232 15.44 -3.43 25.48
N THR A 233 15.26 -4.38 26.38
CA THR A 233 15.79 -5.72 26.33
C THR A 233 14.78 -6.68 25.71
N GLN A 234 15.23 -7.88 25.33
CA GLN A 234 14.35 -8.98 24.91
C GLN A 234 13.30 -9.26 25.98
N GLY A 235 12.03 -9.36 25.56
CA GLY A 235 10.93 -9.69 26.48
C GLY A 235 9.57 -9.26 25.94
N PHE A 236 8.62 -9.13 26.86
CA PHE A 236 7.29 -8.63 26.58
C PHE A 236 6.88 -7.62 27.66
N ALA A 237 6.72 -6.37 27.26
CA ALA A 237 6.12 -5.32 28.07
C ALA A 237 5.46 -4.27 27.16
N ASP A 238 4.26 -3.82 27.51
CA ASP A 238 3.65 -2.60 27.02
C ASP A 238 4.16 -1.40 27.84
N GLY A 239 3.96 -0.18 27.36
CA GLY A 239 4.32 1.04 28.08
C GLY A 239 5.04 2.10 27.25
N PRO A 240 5.63 3.11 27.91
CA PRO A 240 6.42 4.14 27.21
C PRO A 240 7.59 3.53 26.43
N GLY A 241 7.92 4.12 25.28
CA GLY A 241 8.81 3.57 24.27
C GLY A 241 10.00 2.76 24.79
N THR A 242 10.92 3.39 25.53
CA THR A 242 12.13 2.73 26.06
C THR A 242 11.88 1.77 27.21
N SER A 243 10.69 1.75 27.82
CA SER A 243 10.29 0.77 28.84
C SER A 243 9.63 -0.46 28.24
N ALA A 244 9.15 -0.36 27.01
CA ALA A 244 8.55 -1.48 26.29
C ALA A 244 9.60 -2.55 25.98
N GLN A 245 9.13 -3.78 25.84
CA GLN A 245 9.97 -4.91 25.45
C GLN A 245 9.35 -5.64 24.26
N PHE A 246 10.22 -6.09 23.37
CA PHE A 246 9.87 -6.91 22.22
C PHE A 246 10.72 -8.19 22.21
N ASN A 247 10.24 -9.19 21.47
CA ASN A 247 11.00 -10.41 21.23
C ASN A 247 11.04 -10.70 19.72
N ASN A 248 12.17 -10.37 19.10
CA ASN A 248 12.38 -10.47 17.67
C ASN A 248 11.30 -9.70 16.87
N PRO A 249 11.19 -8.36 17.04
CA PRO A 249 10.27 -7.54 16.23
C PRO A 249 10.62 -7.70 14.75
N PHE A 250 9.61 -7.96 13.92
CA PHE A 250 9.83 -8.41 12.55
C PHE A 250 9.28 -7.45 11.50
N GLY A 251 8.10 -7.70 10.97
CA GLY A 251 7.42 -6.82 10.02
C GLY A 251 6.91 -5.55 10.69
N ILE A 252 6.96 -4.44 9.98
CA ILE A 252 6.59 -3.12 10.49
C ILE A 252 5.80 -2.36 9.42
N ALA A 253 4.80 -1.59 9.84
CA ALA A 253 4.02 -0.68 9.00
C ALA A 253 3.73 0.62 9.75
N VAL A 254 3.46 1.70 9.02
CA VAL A 254 3.10 3.00 9.59
C VAL A 254 1.84 3.52 8.91
N ASP A 255 0.87 4.03 9.69
CA ASP A 255 -0.33 4.64 9.15
C ASP A 255 -0.11 6.14 8.84
N ALA A 256 -1.09 6.75 8.15
CA ALA A 256 -1.03 8.16 7.76
C ALA A 256 -0.98 9.12 8.98
N SER A 257 -1.37 8.65 10.16
CA SER A 257 -1.30 9.41 11.42
C SER A 257 0.06 9.28 12.10
N GLY A 258 0.95 8.40 11.61
CA GLY A 258 2.26 8.13 12.20
C GLY A 258 2.26 7.08 13.31
N ASN A 259 1.18 6.32 13.50
CA ASN A 259 1.21 5.16 14.38
C ASN A 259 1.96 4.01 13.69
N VAL A 260 2.80 3.33 14.43
CA VAL A 260 3.59 2.20 13.94
C VAL A 260 2.98 0.89 14.43
N TYR A 261 2.81 -0.05 13.53
CA TYR A 261 2.33 -1.40 13.80
C TYR A 261 3.45 -2.40 13.52
N LEU A 262 3.64 -3.37 14.38
CA LEU A 262 4.69 -4.37 14.20
C LEU A 262 4.26 -5.76 14.65
N ALA A 263 4.83 -6.75 13.99
CA ALA A 263 4.79 -8.14 14.43
C ALA A 263 5.88 -8.37 15.49
N ASP A 264 5.46 -8.56 16.73
CA ASP A 264 6.32 -9.00 17.86
C ASP A 264 6.37 -10.52 17.82
N LYS A 265 7.17 -11.02 16.87
CA LYS A 265 7.09 -12.36 16.29
C LYS A 265 7.11 -13.47 17.34
N ASP A 266 8.12 -13.48 18.20
CA ASP A 266 8.28 -14.56 19.16
C ASP A 266 7.41 -14.37 20.43
N ASN A 267 6.79 -13.19 20.58
CA ASN A 267 5.72 -12.97 21.55
C ASN A 267 4.32 -13.32 20.99
N GLN A 268 4.20 -13.70 19.73
CA GLN A 268 2.94 -14.06 19.06
C GLN A 268 1.89 -12.92 19.09
N LYS A 269 2.35 -11.67 18.95
CA LYS A 269 1.53 -10.47 19.12
C LYS A 269 1.72 -9.47 17.99
N ILE A 270 0.68 -8.69 17.76
CA ILE A 270 0.77 -7.47 16.96
C ILE A 270 0.73 -6.28 17.92
N ARG A 271 1.74 -5.44 17.85
CA ARG A 271 1.91 -4.29 18.74
C ARG A 271 1.67 -3.00 17.96
N LYS A 272 1.20 -1.98 18.67
CA LYS A 272 1.02 -0.63 18.16
C LYS A 272 1.86 0.34 18.98
N ILE A 273 2.60 1.22 18.31
CA ILE A 273 3.30 2.36 18.90
C ILE A 273 2.58 3.61 18.41
N ASN A 274 2.02 4.39 19.32
CA ASN A 274 1.37 5.63 18.95
C ASN A 274 2.41 6.76 18.69
N THR A 275 1.92 7.92 18.24
CA THR A 275 2.78 9.08 17.91
C THR A 275 3.52 9.67 19.11
N THR A 276 3.11 9.35 20.34
CA THR A 276 3.82 9.73 21.57
C THR A 276 4.86 8.69 22.01
N GLY A 277 5.03 7.59 21.26
CA GLY A 277 5.97 6.50 21.53
C GLY A 277 5.45 5.46 22.53
N THR A 278 4.16 5.48 22.91
CA THR A 278 3.59 4.46 23.80
C THR A 278 3.27 3.20 23.02
N VAL A 279 3.74 2.07 23.53
CA VAL A 279 3.53 0.72 22.97
C VAL A 279 2.35 0.05 23.65
N THR A 280 1.46 -0.52 22.87
CA THR A 280 0.33 -1.33 23.33
C THR A 280 0.19 -2.60 22.51
N THR A 281 -0.36 -3.65 23.11
CA THR A 281 -0.72 -4.88 22.40
C THR A 281 -2.06 -4.66 21.68
N LEU A 282 -2.03 -4.71 20.35
CA LEU A 282 -3.23 -4.57 19.51
C LEU A 282 -4.01 -5.89 19.46
N ALA A 283 -3.32 -7.02 19.25
CA ALA A 283 -3.92 -8.34 19.13
C ALA A 283 -2.89 -9.43 19.40
N GLY A 284 -3.39 -10.64 19.69
CA GLY A 284 -2.58 -11.82 19.92
C GLY A 284 -2.32 -12.10 21.40
N SER A 285 -2.18 -13.37 21.73
CA SER A 285 -1.93 -13.87 23.08
C SER A 285 -0.78 -14.89 23.09
N THR A 286 -1.12 -16.16 23.12
CA THR A 286 -0.18 -17.28 23.06
C THR A 286 -0.09 -17.81 21.62
N PHE A 287 0.90 -18.65 21.36
CA PHE A 287 1.02 -19.43 20.15
C PHE A 287 -0.26 -20.19 19.84
N GLY A 288 -0.75 -20.11 18.61
CA GLY A 288 -1.94 -20.83 18.19
C GLY A 288 -2.65 -20.19 16.98
N TYR A 289 -3.90 -20.55 16.81
CA TYR A 289 -4.79 -20.02 15.81
C TYR A 289 -6.19 -19.83 16.40
N SER A 290 -6.59 -18.60 16.56
CA SER A 290 -7.99 -18.22 16.81
C SER A 290 -8.28 -16.82 16.27
N ASP A 291 -9.47 -16.63 15.72
CA ASP A 291 -10.05 -15.31 15.53
C ASP A 291 -10.60 -14.79 16.87
N GLY A 292 -10.82 -13.50 16.99
CA GLY A 292 -11.35 -12.92 18.24
C GLY A 292 -11.00 -11.44 18.41
N LEU A 293 -11.39 -10.85 19.52
CA LEU A 293 -11.14 -9.45 19.83
C LEU A 293 -9.81 -9.30 20.60
N GLY A 294 -8.88 -8.52 20.03
CA GLY A 294 -7.62 -8.18 20.69
C GLY A 294 -6.85 -9.42 21.15
N THR A 295 -6.59 -9.51 22.45
CA THR A 295 -5.85 -10.61 23.06
C THR A 295 -6.61 -11.93 23.18
N ALA A 296 -7.90 -11.99 22.78
CA ALA A 296 -8.60 -13.27 22.63
C ALA A 296 -8.18 -14.02 21.34
N SER A 297 -7.52 -13.33 20.40
CA SER A 297 -6.98 -13.94 19.20
C SER A 297 -5.63 -14.61 19.46
N GLN A 298 -5.24 -15.50 18.55
CA GLN A 298 -3.95 -16.16 18.55
C GLN A 298 -3.30 -16.12 17.16
N PHE A 299 -1.98 -16.03 17.14
CA PHE A 299 -1.14 -16.11 15.95
C PHE A 299 -0.04 -17.17 16.15
N SER A 300 0.60 -17.55 15.04
CA SER A 300 1.76 -18.44 15.04
C SER A 300 2.88 -17.85 14.19
N PHE A 301 3.87 -17.29 14.86
CA PHE A 301 5.02 -16.59 14.26
C PHE A 301 4.54 -15.56 13.22
N PRO A 302 3.75 -14.53 13.63
CA PRO A 302 3.35 -13.48 12.71
C PRO A 302 4.60 -12.74 12.21
N CYS A 303 4.75 -12.61 10.88
CA CYS A 303 5.93 -11.97 10.30
C CYS A 303 5.59 -10.62 9.66
N GLY A 304 4.82 -10.60 8.59
CA GLY A 304 4.49 -9.37 7.88
C GLY A 304 3.31 -8.60 8.50
N VAL A 305 3.38 -7.27 8.44
CA VAL A 305 2.29 -6.37 8.84
C VAL A 305 2.14 -5.27 7.79
N ALA A 306 0.90 -4.92 7.43
CA ALA A 306 0.56 -3.73 6.65
C ALA A 306 -0.70 -3.07 7.21
N VAL A 307 -0.90 -1.79 6.95
CA VAL A 307 -2.06 -1.02 7.41
C VAL A 307 -2.67 -0.25 6.24
N ASP A 308 -3.99 -0.34 6.06
CA ASP A 308 -4.71 0.42 5.05
C ASP A 308 -5.15 1.81 5.54
N ALA A 309 -5.65 2.65 4.62
CA ALA A 309 -6.12 3.99 4.92
C ALA A 309 -7.33 4.02 5.89
N SER A 310 -8.04 2.91 6.03
CA SER A 310 -9.16 2.75 6.97
C SER A 310 -8.70 2.31 8.36
N GLY A 311 -7.39 2.06 8.55
CA GLY A 311 -6.81 1.59 9.80
C GLY A 311 -6.98 0.08 10.05
N ASN A 312 -7.35 -0.72 9.04
CA ASN A 312 -7.27 -2.17 9.15
C ASN A 312 -5.81 -2.61 9.07
N VAL A 313 -5.41 -3.49 9.97
CA VAL A 313 -4.06 -4.07 9.97
C VAL A 313 -4.12 -5.49 9.42
N TYR A 314 -3.30 -5.76 8.42
CA TYR A 314 -3.17 -7.09 7.80
C TYR A 314 -1.91 -7.77 8.30
N VAL A 315 -2.01 -9.06 8.57
CA VAL A 315 -0.93 -9.86 9.21
C VAL A 315 -0.69 -11.13 8.39
N ALA A 316 0.55 -11.38 8.03
CA ALA A 316 0.99 -12.70 7.58
C ALA A 316 1.19 -13.57 8.82
N ASP A 317 0.24 -14.44 9.10
CA ASP A 317 0.24 -15.43 10.18
C ASP A 317 0.96 -16.70 9.68
N THR A 318 2.29 -16.59 9.62
CA THR A 318 3.19 -17.35 8.77
C THR A 318 3.06 -18.86 8.96
N ASN A 319 3.15 -19.35 10.20
CA ASN A 319 3.06 -20.79 10.46
C ASN A 319 1.62 -21.33 10.37
N ASN A 320 0.62 -20.43 10.45
CA ASN A 320 -0.77 -20.80 10.20
C ASN A 320 -1.14 -20.77 8.70
N ASN A 321 -0.22 -20.33 7.83
CA ASN A 321 -0.42 -20.21 6.38
C ASN A 321 -1.65 -19.37 6.02
N LYS A 322 -1.85 -18.25 6.74
CA LYS A 322 -3.04 -17.40 6.62
C LYS A 322 -2.68 -15.92 6.54
N ILE A 323 -3.54 -15.18 5.90
CA ILE A 323 -3.57 -13.71 5.98
C ILE A 323 -4.72 -13.31 6.90
N ARG A 324 -4.39 -12.63 7.99
CA ARG A 324 -5.37 -12.19 9.00
C ARG A 324 -5.62 -10.70 8.85
N LYS A 325 -6.83 -10.28 9.18
CA LYS A 325 -7.23 -8.87 9.22
C LYS A 325 -7.62 -8.50 10.64
N ILE A 326 -7.08 -7.38 11.13
CA ILE A 326 -7.45 -6.76 12.41
C ILE A 326 -8.17 -5.46 12.07
N SER A 327 -9.42 -5.33 12.48
CA SER A 327 -10.19 -4.09 12.30
C SER A 327 -9.66 -2.97 13.21
N PRO A 328 -10.01 -1.69 12.96
CA PRO A 328 -9.69 -0.58 13.88
C PRO A 328 -10.18 -0.78 15.31
N THR A 329 -11.22 -1.60 15.50
CA THR A 329 -11.75 -1.97 16.83
C THR A 329 -11.00 -3.13 17.49
N GLY A 330 -9.99 -3.71 16.82
CA GLY A 330 -9.19 -4.82 17.32
C GLY A 330 -9.77 -6.22 17.03
N ALA A 331 -10.86 -6.35 16.27
CA ALA A 331 -11.39 -7.65 15.88
C ALA A 331 -10.51 -8.32 14.84
N VAL A 332 -10.01 -9.50 15.15
CA VAL A 332 -9.18 -10.34 14.27
C VAL A 332 -10.06 -11.35 13.55
N SER A 333 -9.89 -11.44 12.24
CA SER A 333 -10.54 -12.42 11.38
C SER A 333 -9.56 -12.97 10.34
N THR A 334 -9.83 -14.17 9.84
CA THR A 334 -9.08 -14.75 8.73
C THR A 334 -9.63 -14.20 7.41
N LEU A 335 -8.77 -13.48 6.66
CA LEU A 335 -9.13 -12.93 5.35
C LEU A 335 -8.95 -13.99 4.25
N ALA A 336 -7.83 -14.70 4.25
CA ALA A 336 -7.52 -15.72 3.25
C ALA A 336 -6.52 -16.74 3.79
N GLY A 337 -6.50 -17.92 3.16
CA GLY A 337 -5.61 -19.02 3.51
C GLY A 337 -6.27 -20.09 4.37
N SER A 338 -5.82 -21.32 4.19
CA SER A 338 -6.32 -22.51 4.89
C SER A 338 -5.17 -23.38 5.40
N THR A 339 -5.02 -24.58 4.86
CA THR A 339 -3.87 -25.45 5.11
C THR A 339 -2.66 -25.02 4.28
N GLN A 340 -1.48 -25.45 4.66
CA GLN A 340 -0.26 -25.26 3.87
C GLN A 340 -0.45 -25.83 2.45
N GLY A 341 -0.06 -25.04 1.43
CA GLY A 341 -0.15 -25.47 0.04
C GLY A 341 -0.09 -24.29 -0.93
N PHE A 342 -0.51 -24.56 -2.16
CA PHE A 342 -0.65 -23.58 -3.22
C PHE A 342 -2.00 -23.74 -3.91
N ALA A 343 -2.88 -22.76 -3.73
CA ALA A 343 -4.11 -22.62 -4.48
C ALA A 343 -4.51 -21.14 -4.55
N ASP A 344 -4.97 -20.70 -5.72
CA ASP A 344 -5.74 -19.48 -5.88
C ASP A 344 -7.20 -19.72 -5.49
N GLY A 345 -7.96 -18.70 -5.13
CA GLY A 345 -9.37 -18.81 -4.77
C GLY A 345 -9.82 -17.82 -3.72
N ASN A 346 -11.10 -17.88 -3.35
CA ASN A 346 -11.70 -16.98 -2.36
C ASN A 346 -11.44 -17.43 -0.92
N GLY A 347 -11.00 -16.53 -0.08
CA GLY A 347 -10.90 -16.70 1.36
C GLY A 347 -10.14 -17.97 1.74
N THR A 348 -10.83 -18.88 2.44
CA THR A 348 -10.25 -20.14 2.93
C THR A 348 -10.13 -21.25 1.87
N VAL A 349 -10.56 -21.03 0.63
CA VAL A 349 -10.24 -21.92 -0.50
C VAL A 349 -8.79 -21.75 -0.92
N ALA A 350 -8.27 -20.54 -0.82
CA ALA A 350 -6.87 -20.25 -1.13
C ALA A 350 -5.91 -20.97 -0.15
N GLN A 351 -4.73 -21.29 -0.65
CA GLN A 351 -3.65 -21.86 0.15
C GLN A 351 -2.36 -21.05 -0.04
N PHE A 352 -1.62 -20.89 1.05
CA PHE A 352 -0.29 -20.31 1.10
C PHE A 352 0.70 -21.30 1.71
N GLN A 353 1.98 -21.04 1.52
CA GLN A 353 3.04 -21.76 2.21
C GLN A 353 4.02 -20.76 2.81
N ALA A 354 3.98 -20.65 4.14
CA ALA A 354 4.78 -19.71 4.89
C ALA A 354 4.71 -18.28 4.27
N PRO A 355 3.53 -17.64 4.19
CA PRO A 355 3.43 -16.25 3.75
C PRO A 355 4.21 -15.36 4.71
N PHE A 356 5.00 -14.44 4.17
CA PHE A 356 5.97 -13.69 4.99
C PHE A 356 5.66 -12.19 5.01
N GLY A 357 6.26 -11.42 4.11
CA GLY A 357 6.01 -10.00 4.00
C GLY A 357 4.72 -9.70 3.23
N LEU A 358 4.07 -8.58 3.57
CA LEU A 358 2.90 -8.10 2.86
C LEU A 358 2.86 -6.58 2.78
N SER A 359 2.15 -6.06 1.79
CA SER A 359 1.91 -4.64 1.57
C SER A 359 0.49 -4.43 1.07
N VAL A 360 -0.08 -3.25 1.27
CA VAL A 360 -1.43 -2.91 0.82
C VAL A 360 -1.39 -1.69 -0.10
N ASP A 361 -2.12 -1.74 -1.22
CA ASP A 361 -2.26 -0.60 -2.12
C ASP A 361 -3.39 0.36 -1.68
N VAL A 362 -3.50 1.49 -2.38
CA VAL A 362 -4.53 2.50 -2.10
C VAL A 362 -5.96 2.00 -2.33
N SER A 363 -6.13 0.94 -3.10
CA SER A 363 -7.43 0.28 -3.37
C SER A 363 -7.77 -0.79 -2.32
N GLY A 364 -6.85 -1.08 -1.38
CA GLY A 364 -7.01 -2.08 -0.33
C GLY A 364 -6.66 -3.51 -0.77
N ASN A 365 -6.02 -3.72 -1.93
CA ASN A 365 -5.49 -5.03 -2.30
C ASN A 365 -4.20 -5.29 -1.53
N ILE A 366 -4.03 -6.53 -1.06
CA ILE A 366 -2.87 -6.97 -0.31
C ILE A 366 -1.96 -7.78 -1.23
N TYR A 367 -0.70 -7.42 -1.28
CA TYR A 367 0.36 -8.16 -1.95
C TYR A 367 1.11 -8.98 -0.92
N VAL A 368 1.34 -10.26 -1.20
CA VAL A 368 1.88 -11.23 -0.24
C VAL A 368 3.09 -11.93 -0.84
N ALA A 369 4.21 -11.92 -0.13
CA ALA A 369 5.32 -12.82 -0.38
C ALA A 369 4.94 -14.23 0.12
N ASP A 370 4.50 -15.09 -0.78
CA ASP A 370 4.17 -16.50 -0.52
C ASP A 370 5.46 -17.32 -0.62
N THR A 371 6.32 -17.16 0.38
CA THR A 371 7.74 -17.47 0.37
C THR A 371 8.02 -18.95 0.08
N GLY A 372 7.27 -19.85 0.72
CA GLY A 372 7.43 -21.27 0.50
C GLY A 372 6.96 -21.76 -0.88
N ASN A 373 6.14 -20.95 -1.56
CA ASN A 373 5.68 -21.21 -2.92
C ASN A 373 6.50 -20.45 -3.99
N TYR A 374 7.48 -19.64 -3.59
CA TYR A 374 8.31 -18.83 -4.52
C TYR A 374 7.47 -17.89 -5.39
N LYS A 375 6.40 -17.32 -4.82
CA LYS A 375 5.41 -16.52 -5.55
C LYS A 375 5.07 -15.22 -4.84
N ILE A 376 4.60 -14.27 -5.63
CA ILE A 376 3.91 -13.10 -5.13
C ILE A 376 2.44 -13.24 -5.44
N ARG A 377 1.59 -13.14 -4.39
CA ARG A 377 0.13 -13.30 -4.50
C ARG A 377 -0.54 -11.95 -4.28
N LYS A 378 -1.66 -11.72 -4.94
CA LYS A 378 -2.55 -10.58 -4.72
C LYS A 378 -3.83 -11.07 -4.08
N VAL A 379 -4.24 -10.44 -2.99
CA VAL A 379 -5.51 -10.69 -2.28
C VAL A 379 -6.33 -9.41 -2.40
N ASN A 380 -7.49 -9.48 -3.04
CA ASN A 380 -8.36 -8.31 -3.15
C ASN A 380 -9.16 -8.07 -1.85
N THR A 381 -9.91 -6.97 -1.82
CA THR A 381 -10.70 -6.56 -0.64
C THR A 381 -11.80 -7.56 -0.24
N THR A 382 -12.21 -8.48 -1.12
CA THR A 382 -13.18 -9.55 -0.85
C THR A 382 -12.53 -10.87 -0.44
N GLY A 383 -11.18 -10.92 -0.40
CA GLY A 383 -10.42 -12.12 -0.06
C GLY A 383 -10.11 -13.04 -1.24
N LEU A 384 -10.38 -12.63 -2.49
CA LEU A 384 -9.96 -13.42 -3.66
C LEU A 384 -8.44 -13.33 -3.81
N VAL A 385 -7.80 -14.49 -3.79
CA VAL A 385 -6.34 -14.66 -3.96
C VAL A 385 -6.04 -15.07 -5.40
N THR A 386 -5.09 -14.37 -6.00
CA THR A 386 -4.56 -14.68 -7.35
C THR A 386 -3.04 -14.65 -7.32
N THR A 387 -2.40 -15.42 -8.20
CA THR A 387 -0.95 -15.38 -8.38
C THR A 387 -0.58 -14.19 -9.27
N LEU A 388 0.19 -13.24 -8.70
CA LEU A 388 0.68 -12.07 -9.43
C LEU A 388 1.93 -12.40 -10.25
N ALA A 389 2.91 -13.10 -9.65
CA ALA A 389 4.17 -13.46 -10.30
C ALA A 389 4.83 -14.64 -9.60
N GLY A 390 5.68 -15.33 -10.35
CA GLY A 390 6.48 -16.44 -9.87
C GLY A 390 5.97 -17.81 -10.37
N SER A 391 6.93 -18.67 -10.68
CA SER A 391 6.67 -20.06 -11.14
C SER A 391 7.22 -21.06 -10.12
N THR A 392 8.40 -21.58 -10.37
CA THR A 392 9.14 -22.48 -9.46
C THR A 392 10.28 -21.73 -8.79
N GLY A 393 10.87 -22.29 -7.74
CA GLY A 393 12.06 -21.72 -7.11
C GLY A 393 13.21 -21.57 -8.12
N GLY A 394 13.99 -20.49 -7.97
CA GLY A 394 15.09 -20.16 -8.86
C GLY A 394 15.20 -18.66 -9.12
N PHE A 395 16.06 -18.29 -10.08
CA PHE A 395 16.22 -16.91 -10.52
C PHE A 395 15.95 -16.81 -12.02
N ALA A 396 14.94 -16.03 -12.39
CA ALA A 396 14.71 -15.59 -13.78
C ALA A 396 13.88 -14.30 -13.76
N ASP A 397 14.31 -13.34 -14.56
CA ASP A 397 13.50 -12.21 -15.01
C ASP A 397 12.59 -12.63 -16.16
N GLY A 398 11.56 -11.87 -16.48
CA GLY A 398 10.66 -12.13 -17.60
C GLY A 398 9.19 -11.93 -17.26
N LEU A 399 8.31 -12.54 -18.05
CA LEU A 399 6.87 -12.48 -17.83
C LEU A 399 6.51 -13.05 -16.44
N HIS A 400 5.49 -12.49 -15.83
CA HIS A 400 5.03 -12.86 -14.49
C HIS A 400 4.90 -14.37 -14.25
N SER A 401 4.41 -15.13 -15.27
CA SER A 401 4.22 -16.59 -15.20
C SER A 401 5.49 -17.41 -15.41
N SER A 402 6.55 -16.83 -16.01
CA SER A 402 7.82 -17.50 -16.27
C SER A 402 8.93 -17.04 -15.31
N ALA A 403 8.76 -15.89 -14.66
CA ALA A 403 9.70 -15.40 -13.68
C ALA A 403 9.90 -16.41 -12.54
N LYS A 404 11.11 -16.42 -11.98
CA LYS A 404 11.45 -17.27 -10.85
C LYS A 404 12.00 -16.40 -9.72
N PHE A 405 11.63 -16.79 -8.51
CA PHE A 405 12.14 -16.19 -7.28
C PHE A 405 12.80 -17.25 -6.41
N GLY A 406 13.72 -16.82 -5.57
CA GLY A 406 14.18 -17.60 -4.44
C GLY A 406 13.25 -17.43 -3.23
N GLN A 407 13.82 -17.21 -2.07
CA GLN A 407 13.03 -16.83 -0.90
C GLN A 407 12.64 -15.35 -1.00
N VAL A 408 11.44 -15.06 -1.49
CA VAL A 408 10.88 -13.72 -1.43
C VAL A 408 10.38 -13.48 -0.02
N THR A 409 11.02 -12.56 0.72
CA THR A 409 10.72 -12.32 2.13
C THR A 409 9.87 -11.10 2.38
N SER A 410 9.82 -10.17 1.43
CA SER A 410 9.05 -8.93 1.57
C SER A 410 8.55 -8.43 0.23
N VAL A 411 7.49 -7.64 0.29
CA VAL A 411 6.94 -6.91 -0.85
C VAL A 411 6.55 -5.49 -0.40
N ALA A 412 6.69 -4.54 -1.33
CA ALA A 412 6.17 -3.19 -1.19
C ALA A 412 5.48 -2.79 -2.51
N VAL A 413 4.41 -2.03 -2.45
CA VAL A 413 3.67 -1.57 -3.62
C VAL A 413 3.68 -0.05 -3.67
N ASP A 414 4.03 0.53 -4.84
CA ASP A 414 4.02 1.97 -5.06
C ASP A 414 2.62 2.47 -5.50
N ILE A 415 2.47 3.79 -5.62
CA ILE A 415 1.21 4.43 -6.05
C ILE A 415 0.82 4.08 -7.49
N PHE A 416 1.74 3.54 -8.28
CA PHE A 416 1.51 3.06 -9.64
C PHE A 416 1.27 1.54 -9.68
N GLU A 417 1.11 0.92 -8.51
CA GLU A 417 0.94 -0.52 -8.30
C GLU A 417 2.11 -1.37 -8.82
N ASN A 418 3.31 -0.81 -9.02
CA ASN A 418 4.48 -1.66 -9.17
C ASN A 418 4.81 -2.30 -7.84
N VAL A 419 5.18 -3.57 -7.87
CA VAL A 419 5.56 -4.31 -6.66
C VAL A 419 7.08 -4.50 -6.63
N TYR A 420 7.68 -4.11 -5.52
CA TYR A 420 9.09 -4.34 -5.23
C TYR A 420 9.21 -5.49 -4.26
N ALA A 421 10.09 -6.44 -4.54
CA ALA A 421 10.23 -7.66 -3.76
C ALA A 421 11.68 -7.92 -3.36
N GLY A 422 11.90 -8.23 -2.09
CA GLY A 422 13.19 -8.70 -1.58
C GLY A 422 13.38 -10.17 -1.93
N ASP A 423 14.21 -10.47 -2.94
CA ASP A 423 14.59 -11.83 -3.33
C ASP A 423 15.88 -12.20 -2.61
N THR A 424 15.71 -12.59 -1.36
CA THR A 424 16.78 -12.72 -0.36
C THR A 424 17.81 -13.79 -0.74
N SER A 425 17.38 -14.89 -1.36
CA SER A 425 18.29 -15.97 -1.79
C SER A 425 19.20 -15.56 -2.96
N TYR A 426 18.84 -14.52 -3.69
CA TYR A 426 19.60 -14.04 -4.86
C TYR A 426 20.19 -12.65 -4.67
N GLU A 427 20.08 -12.11 -3.44
CA GLU A 427 20.68 -10.81 -3.09
C GLU A 427 20.17 -9.66 -3.97
N LYS A 428 18.88 -9.70 -4.31
CA LYS A 428 18.27 -8.76 -5.27
C LYS A 428 16.99 -8.15 -4.78
N ILE A 429 16.75 -6.94 -5.26
CA ILE A 429 15.42 -6.32 -5.23
C ILE A 429 14.84 -6.47 -6.63
N ARG A 430 13.70 -7.14 -6.71
CA ARG A 430 12.98 -7.38 -7.96
C ARG A 430 11.84 -6.38 -8.09
N LYS A 431 11.56 -5.93 -9.32
CA LYS A 431 10.42 -5.08 -9.62
C LYS A 431 9.45 -5.80 -10.54
N ILE A 432 8.19 -5.82 -10.15
CA ILE A 432 7.07 -6.34 -10.94
C ILE A 432 6.27 -5.14 -11.41
N THR A 433 6.27 -4.91 -12.72
CA THR A 433 5.38 -3.92 -13.36
C THR A 433 4.08 -4.62 -13.71
N GLN A 434 2.96 -4.01 -13.37
CA GLN A 434 1.63 -4.52 -13.68
C GLN A 434 1.00 -3.63 -14.76
N ASP A 435 0.07 -4.19 -15.55
CA ASP A 435 -0.72 -3.39 -16.49
C ASP A 435 -1.70 -2.49 -15.79
#